data_962a31b5404c0dd956ec581d9446a38e
#
_entry.id   962a31b5404c0dd956ec581d9446a38e
#
_cell.length_a   1.000
_cell.length_b   1.000
_cell.length_c   1.000
_cell.angle_alpha   90.00
_cell.angle_beta   90.00
_cell.angle_gamma   90.00
#
_symmetry.space_group_name_H-M   'P 1'
#
loop_
_entity.id
_entity.type
_entity.pdbx_description
1 polymer ?
#
loop_
_entity_poly.entity_id
_entity_poly.type
_entity_poly.pdbx_seq_one_letter_code
_entity_poly.pdbx_strand_id
1 'polypeptide(L)'
;MKPLKALLASIAAGATALGAAAALAAVLRHQEATHSHELPPYVAPADLASMPHDVLVENGKKLYFGNCAHCHGDDAHGDEGPDLHGIWVSNRRIATVVKRGIKGEMPTFATKLHDDEIAALIAYVRSLD
;
A
#
# COMPACT_ATOMS: atom_id res chain seq x y z
N MET A 1 -6.60 37.69 -54.46
CA MET A 1 -6.32 38.02 -53.03
C MET A 1 -7.14 37.21 -52.03
N LYS A 2 -7.63 36.01 -52.38
CA LYS A 2 -8.42 35.14 -51.46
C LYS A 2 -7.65 33.99 -50.76
N PRO A 3 -6.45 33.54 -51.19
CA PRO A 3 -5.83 32.40 -50.54
C PRO A 3 -5.13 32.72 -49.19
N LEU A 4 -4.65 33.96 -48.99
CA LEU A 4 -3.90 34.32 -47.81
C LEU A 4 -4.73 34.33 -46.51
N LYS A 5 -6.02 34.75 -46.60
CA LYS A 5 -6.92 34.76 -45.43
C LYS A 5 -7.33 33.34 -44.99
N ALA A 6 -7.45 32.41 -45.93
CA ALA A 6 -7.75 31.01 -45.62
C ALA A 6 -6.57 30.29 -44.93
N LEU A 7 -5.35 30.62 -45.34
CA LEU A 7 -4.14 30.05 -44.74
C LEU A 7 -3.94 30.48 -43.25
N LEU A 8 -4.22 31.76 -42.97
CA LEU A 8 -4.11 32.30 -41.60
C LEU A 8 -5.21 31.72 -40.68
N ALA A 9 -6.42 31.45 -41.17
CA ALA A 9 -7.47 30.83 -40.40
C ALA A 9 -7.13 29.39 -40.02
N SER A 10 -6.50 28.62 -40.91
CA SER A 10 -6.06 27.23 -40.61
C SER A 10 -4.94 27.16 -39.60
N ILE A 11 -4.01 28.13 -39.58
CA ILE A 11 -2.92 28.18 -38.59
C ILE A 11 -3.46 28.52 -37.18
N ALA A 12 -4.43 29.42 -37.08
CA ALA A 12 -5.06 29.80 -35.82
C ALA A 12 -5.83 28.63 -35.19
N ALA A 13 -6.56 27.83 -35.98
CA ALA A 13 -7.29 26.66 -35.52
C ALA A 13 -6.36 25.55 -35.02
N GLY A 14 -5.20 25.35 -35.67
CA GLY A 14 -4.19 24.37 -35.25
C GLY A 14 -3.51 24.74 -33.92
N ALA A 15 -3.21 26.01 -33.68
CA ALA A 15 -2.57 26.47 -32.45
C ALA A 15 -3.46 26.30 -31.20
N THR A 16 -4.78 26.52 -31.36
CA THR A 16 -5.73 26.33 -30.24
C THR A 16 -5.93 24.87 -29.86
N ALA A 17 -5.92 23.95 -30.83
CA ALA A 17 -6.05 22.52 -30.58
C ALA A 17 -4.80 21.94 -29.84
N LEU A 18 -3.59 22.37 -30.22
CA LEU A 18 -2.36 21.98 -29.57
C LEU A 18 -2.28 22.53 -28.14
N GLY A 19 -2.74 23.73 -27.87
CA GLY A 19 -2.79 24.33 -26.52
C GLY A 19 -3.75 23.58 -25.60
N ALA A 20 -4.91 23.20 -26.07
CA ALA A 20 -5.90 22.45 -25.29
C ALA A 20 -5.42 21.04 -24.93
N ALA A 21 -4.77 20.36 -25.88
CA ALA A 21 -4.19 19.03 -25.61
C ALA A 21 -3.04 19.08 -24.59
N ALA A 22 -2.18 20.08 -24.64
CA ALA A 22 -1.10 20.27 -23.69
C ALA A 22 -1.62 20.59 -22.28
N ALA A 23 -2.66 21.41 -22.16
CA ALA A 23 -3.30 21.73 -20.89
C ALA A 23 -3.97 20.50 -20.27
N LEU A 24 -4.68 19.70 -21.05
CA LEU A 24 -5.30 18.46 -20.58
C LEU A 24 -4.25 17.46 -20.10
N ALA A 25 -3.16 17.27 -20.85
CA ALA A 25 -2.06 16.39 -20.47
C ALA A 25 -1.32 16.87 -19.20
N ALA A 26 -1.27 18.16 -18.94
CA ALA A 26 -0.72 18.72 -17.70
C ALA A 26 -1.64 18.46 -16.52
N VAL A 27 -2.96 18.61 -16.67
CA VAL A 27 -3.95 18.30 -15.63
C VAL A 27 -3.95 16.81 -15.30
N LEU A 28 -3.91 15.91 -16.29
CA LEU A 28 -3.86 14.47 -16.08
C LEU A 28 -2.57 14.06 -15.33
N ARG A 29 -1.41 14.62 -15.71
CA ARG A 29 -0.14 14.38 -14.99
C ARG A 29 -0.15 14.93 -13.56
N HIS A 30 -0.84 16.04 -13.33
CA HIS A 30 -0.98 16.58 -11.98
C HIS A 30 -1.88 15.70 -11.10
N GLN A 31 -2.94 15.10 -11.67
CA GLN A 31 -3.79 14.13 -10.97
C GLN A 31 -3.03 12.83 -10.64
N GLU A 32 -2.21 12.32 -11.56
CA GLU A 32 -1.36 11.13 -11.29
C GLU A 32 -0.33 11.40 -10.18
N ALA A 33 0.25 12.60 -10.14
CA ALA A 33 1.20 12.99 -9.08
C ALA A 33 0.53 13.14 -7.70
N THR A 34 -0.77 13.47 -7.62
CA THR A 34 -1.52 13.59 -6.36
C THR A 34 -2.08 12.26 -5.87
N HIS A 35 -2.13 11.24 -6.72
CA HIS A 35 -2.55 9.87 -6.38
C HIS A 35 -1.41 8.88 -6.19
N SER A 36 -0.14 9.31 -6.29
CA SER A 36 0.93 8.53 -5.75
C SER A 36 0.72 8.48 -4.24
N HIS A 37 0.06 7.44 -3.75
CA HIS A 37 0.09 7.02 -2.36
C HIS A 37 1.56 6.69 -2.05
N GLU A 38 2.32 7.74 -1.80
CA GLU A 38 3.65 7.61 -1.24
C GLU A 38 3.43 7.07 0.17
N LEU A 39 3.57 5.74 0.29
CA LEU A 39 3.55 5.10 1.61
C LEU A 39 4.56 5.86 2.47
N PRO A 40 4.16 6.37 3.64
CA PRO A 40 5.09 7.07 4.51
C PRO A 40 6.34 6.20 4.71
N PRO A 41 7.52 6.80 4.84
CA PRO A 41 8.76 6.05 4.97
C PRO A 41 8.61 5.01 6.10
N TYR A 42 9.15 3.82 5.88
CA TYR A 42 9.21 2.76 6.90
C TYR A 42 9.88 3.34 8.17
N VAL A 43 9.17 3.24 9.29
CA VAL A 43 9.69 3.71 10.58
C VAL A 43 10.48 2.57 11.20
N ALA A 44 11.71 2.85 11.63
CA ALA A 44 12.59 1.84 12.22
C ALA A 44 12.01 1.24 13.53
N PRO A 45 12.27 -0.03 13.81
CA PRO A 45 11.63 -0.80 14.90
C PRO A 45 11.66 -0.17 16.30
N ALA A 46 12.71 0.55 16.66
CA ALA A 46 12.91 1.07 18.01
C ALA A 46 11.81 2.01 18.53
N ASP A 47 11.03 2.61 17.62
CA ASP A 47 10.02 3.61 17.98
C ASP A 47 8.58 3.07 17.95
N LEU A 48 8.35 1.87 17.41
CA LEU A 48 6.99 1.32 17.20
C LEU A 48 6.21 1.11 18.51
N ALA A 49 6.86 0.69 19.59
CA ALA A 49 6.20 0.40 20.86
C ALA A 49 5.58 1.64 21.55
N SER A 50 6.04 2.85 21.18
CA SER A 50 5.56 4.12 21.72
C SER A 50 4.58 4.85 20.80
N MET A 51 4.26 4.28 19.62
CA MET A 51 3.42 4.92 18.63
C MET A 51 1.92 4.86 18.94
N PRO A 52 1.14 5.82 18.46
CA PRO A 52 -0.32 5.74 18.46
C PRO A 52 -0.80 4.47 17.75
N HIS A 53 -1.94 3.93 18.20
CA HIS A 53 -2.46 2.65 17.71
C HIS A 53 -2.71 2.63 16.19
N ASP A 54 -3.21 3.71 15.62
CA ASP A 54 -3.45 3.89 14.19
C ASP A 54 -2.16 3.80 13.36
N VAL A 55 -1.07 4.36 13.88
CA VAL A 55 0.26 4.27 13.28
C VAL A 55 0.81 2.84 13.35
N LEU A 56 0.59 2.13 14.47
CA LEU A 56 0.94 0.71 14.60
C LEU A 56 0.19 -0.14 13.58
N VAL A 57 -1.12 0.06 13.43
CA VAL A 57 -1.96 -0.65 12.47
C VAL A 57 -1.46 -0.43 11.04
N GLU A 58 -1.15 0.81 10.67
CA GLU A 58 -0.66 1.12 9.31
C GLU A 58 0.73 0.50 9.04
N ASN A 59 1.64 0.49 10.01
CA ASN A 59 2.92 -0.21 9.87
C ASN A 59 2.72 -1.73 9.81
N GLY A 60 1.84 -2.28 10.64
CA GLY A 60 1.47 -3.69 10.60
C GLY A 60 0.88 -4.11 9.27
N LYS A 61 0.05 -3.27 8.65
CA LYS A 61 -0.49 -3.47 7.31
C LYS A 61 0.61 -3.61 6.25
N LYS A 62 1.62 -2.73 6.27
CA LYS A 62 2.77 -2.82 5.35
C LYS A 62 3.56 -4.12 5.54
N LEU A 63 3.80 -4.50 6.80
CA LEU A 63 4.47 -5.75 7.15
C LEU A 63 3.66 -6.96 6.67
N TYR A 64 2.33 -6.90 6.80
CA TYR A 64 1.42 -7.93 6.32
C TYR A 64 1.54 -8.13 4.81
N PHE A 65 1.41 -7.07 4.02
CA PHE A 65 1.55 -7.15 2.57
C PHE A 65 2.92 -7.65 2.12
N GLY A 66 3.98 -7.27 2.81
CA GLY A 66 5.34 -7.69 2.48
C GLY A 66 5.69 -9.14 2.87
N ASN A 67 4.90 -9.78 3.77
CA ASN A 67 5.32 -11.05 4.38
C ASN A 67 4.21 -12.10 4.48
N CYS A 68 2.94 -11.71 4.52
CA CYS A 68 1.82 -12.58 4.91
C CYS A 68 0.77 -12.73 3.81
N ALA A 69 0.51 -11.65 3.05
CA ALA A 69 -0.54 -11.59 2.05
C ALA A 69 -0.43 -12.68 0.97
N HIS A 70 0.79 -13.11 0.63
CA HIS A 70 1.03 -14.19 -0.33
C HIS A 70 0.30 -15.50 0.02
N CYS A 71 0.19 -15.80 1.32
CA CYS A 71 -0.49 -17.02 1.78
C CYS A 71 -1.87 -16.74 2.38
N HIS A 72 -2.05 -15.58 3.03
CA HIS A 72 -3.30 -15.26 3.72
C HIS A 72 -4.28 -14.39 2.91
N GLY A 73 -3.94 -14.09 1.63
CA GLY A 73 -4.73 -13.21 0.77
C GLY A 73 -4.47 -11.72 1.03
N ASP A 74 -4.67 -10.89 0.02
CA ASP A 74 -4.50 -9.43 0.15
C ASP A 74 -5.53 -8.80 1.09
N ASP A 75 -6.69 -9.41 1.19
CA ASP A 75 -7.80 -9.04 2.08
C ASP A 75 -7.80 -9.82 3.42
N ALA A 76 -6.82 -10.69 3.63
CA ALA A 76 -6.66 -11.54 4.82
C ALA A 76 -7.77 -12.59 5.05
N HIS A 77 -8.64 -12.84 4.07
CA HIS A 77 -9.65 -13.89 4.14
C HIS A 77 -9.11 -15.30 3.88
N GLY A 78 -7.83 -15.41 3.61
CA GLY A 78 -7.16 -16.68 3.32
C GLY A 78 -7.01 -16.95 1.82
N ASP A 79 -5.98 -17.72 1.50
CA ASP A 79 -5.71 -18.30 0.19
C ASP A 79 -5.08 -19.68 0.42
N GLU A 80 -3.73 -19.81 0.43
CA GLU A 80 -3.05 -21.03 0.89
C GLU A 80 -3.07 -21.17 2.41
N GLY A 81 -3.06 -20.04 3.14
CA GLY A 81 -3.20 -19.95 4.59
C GLY A 81 -4.64 -19.64 5.02
N PRO A 82 -4.97 -19.80 6.31
CA PRO A 82 -6.30 -19.55 6.84
C PRO A 82 -6.67 -18.07 6.85
N ASP A 83 -8.00 -17.80 6.91
CA ASP A 83 -8.61 -16.50 7.22
C ASP A 83 -8.09 -15.97 8.57
N LEU A 84 -7.72 -14.68 8.60
CA LEU A 84 -7.23 -13.99 9.77
C LEU A 84 -8.25 -13.04 10.41
N HIS A 85 -9.46 -12.92 9.86
CA HIS A 85 -10.53 -12.13 10.45
C HIS A 85 -11.11 -12.83 11.69
N GLY A 86 -11.46 -12.05 12.70
CA GLY A 86 -12.11 -12.57 13.90
C GLY A 86 -11.33 -13.65 14.65
N ILE A 87 -10.00 -13.77 14.44
CA ILE A 87 -9.22 -14.80 15.14
C ILE A 87 -9.21 -14.55 16.65
N TRP A 88 -9.70 -15.51 17.42
CA TRP A 88 -9.88 -15.42 18.87
C TRP A 88 -8.64 -15.81 19.70
N VAL A 89 -7.55 -16.29 19.05
CA VAL A 89 -6.31 -16.65 19.74
C VAL A 89 -5.62 -15.44 20.35
N SER A 90 -4.88 -15.63 21.46
CA SER A 90 -4.20 -14.52 22.13
C SER A 90 -3.07 -13.90 21.28
N ASN A 91 -2.75 -12.62 21.51
CA ASN A 91 -1.64 -11.92 20.86
C ASN A 91 -0.29 -12.69 21.06
N ARG A 92 -0.09 -13.27 22.24
CA ARG A 92 1.06 -14.13 22.51
C ARG A 92 1.10 -15.35 21.58
N ARG A 93 -0.04 -15.95 21.29
CA ARG A 93 -0.12 -17.09 20.36
C ARG A 93 0.20 -16.64 18.94
N ILE A 94 -0.32 -15.52 18.49
CA ILE A 94 0.01 -14.94 17.17
C ILE A 94 1.52 -14.68 17.08
N ALA A 95 2.10 -13.98 18.04
CA ALA A 95 3.56 -13.73 18.09
C ALA A 95 4.37 -15.02 18.02
N THR A 96 3.95 -16.06 18.76
CA THR A 96 4.63 -17.35 18.76
C THR A 96 4.58 -18.03 17.39
N VAL A 97 3.42 -18.02 16.73
CA VAL A 97 3.24 -18.62 15.41
C VAL A 97 4.06 -17.85 14.37
N VAL A 98 4.01 -16.52 14.37
CA VAL A 98 4.83 -15.70 13.46
C VAL A 98 6.32 -15.98 13.64
N LYS A 99 6.81 -16.02 14.90
CA LYS A 99 8.23 -16.27 15.16
C LYS A 99 8.67 -17.68 14.78
N ARG A 100 7.88 -18.70 15.09
CA ARG A 100 8.29 -20.11 14.94
C ARG A 100 7.85 -20.75 13.65
N GLY A 101 6.82 -20.19 13.01
CA GLY A 101 6.12 -20.83 11.92
C GLY A 101 5.35 -22.07 12.34
N ILE A 102 4.80 -22.76 11.37
CA ILE A 102 4.17 -24.08 11.49
C ILE A 102 4.85 -24.98 10.46
N LYS A 103 5.47 -26.06 10.91
CA LYS A 103 6.26 -26.93 10.04
C LYS A 103 5.44 -27.45 8.87
N GLY A 104 5.87 -27.13 7.65
CA GLY A 104 5.23 -27.56 6.41
C GLY A 104 4.05 -26.68 5.95
N GLU A 105 3.61 -25.70 6.77
CA GLU A 105 2.46 -24.84 6.49
C GLU A 105 2.83 -23.35 6.47
N MET A 106 3.54 -22.87 7.49
CA MET A 106 3.90 -21.46 7.63
C MET A 106 5.38 -21.30 7.94
N PRO A 107 6.15 -20.48 7.19
CA PRO A 107 7.56 -20.24 7.46
C PRO A 107 7.77 -19.48 8.77
N THR A 108 9.00 -19.57 9.32
CA THR A 108 9.44 -18.78 10.48
C THR A 108 9.84 -17.38 10.06
N PHE A 109 9.46 -16.37 10.85
CA PHE A 109 9.82 -14.97 10.63
C PHE A 109 10.74 -14.39 11.72
N ALA A 110 11.21 -15.22 12.66
CA ALA A 110 12.06 -14.76 13.78
C ALA A 110 13.36 -14.08 13.36
N THR A 111 13.90 -14.40 12.18
CA THR A 111 15.10 -13.77 11.63
C THR A 111 14.80 -12.57 10.71
N LYS A 112 13.55 -12.35 10.37
CA LYS A 112 13.10 -11.33 9.43
C LYS A 112 12.35 -10.19 10.12
N LEU A 113 11.61 -10.48 11.19
CA LEU A 113 10.79 -9.51 11.92
C LEU A 113 11.23 -9.43 13.38
N HIS A 114 11.43 -8.21 13.86
CA HIS A 114 11.71 -7.91 15.27
C HIS A 114 10.42 -7.91 16.11
N ASP A 115 10.54 -7.88 17.43
CA ASP A 115 9.39 -8.02 18.35
C ASP A 115 8.38 -6.88 18.25
N ASP A 116 8.84 -5.68 18.02
CA ASP A 116 8.03 -4.49 17.78
C ASP A 116 7.32 -4.50 16.41
N GLU A 117 7.96 -5.03 15.36
CA GLU A 117 7.33 -5.27 14.07
C GLU A 117 6.23 -6.33 14.17
N ILE A 118 6.47 -7.39 14.94
CA ILE A 118 5.45 -8.39 15.23
C ILE A 118 4.30 -7.80 16.05
N ALA A 119 4.58 -6.87 16.96
CA ALA A 119 3.52 -6.16 17.68
C ALA A 119 2.66 -5.27 16.75
N ALA A 120 3.29 -4.57 15.81
CA ALA A 120 2.57 -3.81 14.78
C ALA A 120 1.73 -4.72 13.87
N LEU A 121 2.31 -5.85 13.43
CA LEU A 121 1.58 -6.86 12.66
C LEU A 121 0.36 -7.38 13.41
N ILE A 122 0.48 -7.66 14.71
CA ILE A 122 -0.65 -8.08 15.56
C ILE A 122 -1.71 -6.98 15.64
N ALA A 123 -1.31 -5.71 15.77
CA ALA A 123 -2.26 -4.60 15.78
C ALA A 123 -3.08 -4.53 14.48
N TYR A 124 -2.43 -4.72 13.33
CA TYR A 124 -3.13 -4.81 12.04
C TYR A 124 -4.07 -6.01 11.99
N VAL A 125 -3.62 -7.22 12.33
CA VAL A 125 -4.47 -8.43 12.33
C VAL A 125 -5.69 -8.26 13.24
N ARG A 126 -5.56 -7.56 14.37
CA ARG A 126 -6.68 -7.23 15.28
C ARG A 126 -7.62 -6.16 14.73
N SER A 127 -7.21 -5.41 13.73
CA SER A 127 -8.04 -4.40 13.07
C SER A 127 -8.85 -4.95 11.88
N LEU A 128 -8.73 -6.24 11.58
CA LEU A 128 -9.42 -6.92 10.48
C LEU A 128 -10.87 -7.35 10.82
N ASP A 129 -11.37 -7.02 11.99
CA ASP A 129 -12.72 -7.39 12.48
C ASP A 129 -13.83 -6.53 11.86
#